data_be77e2b88a26616fc7531a7bcf1c7094
#
_entry.id   be77e2b88a26616fc7531a7bcf1c7094
#
_cell.length_a   1.000
_cell.length_b   1.000
_cell.length_c   1.000
_cell.angle_alpha   90.00
_cell.angle_beta   90.00
_cell.angle_gamma   90.00
#
_symmetry.space_group_name_H-M   'P 1'
#
loop_
_entity.id
_entity.type
_entity.pdbx_description
1 polymer ?
#
loop_
_entity_poly.entity_id
_entity_poly.type
_entity_poly.pdbx_seq_one_letter_code
_entity_poly.pdbx_strand_id
1 'polypeptide(L)'
;TKAKEDGQYYEAVELADWITRLQPRLPQVWTFHAWNMAYNISVTTQTPQERWDWVNAGVRLLRNRGIRANPNDMHMHKELAWIFLHKIAGFTDDANQYYKRQFAYEWHNVLGRKPVINSDQRDRESVTELYANWIQPIVDAPATISGLAERNPVAAQIARAYQDKLGEPVGHRFLERYTLHNELVYAGRINSIKAAAGPRTKAFMELHEEFKNEQAWTDLANHVRKRVLEDEYFMEPVRMVQVVRKFGPVDWRMPAAHALYWGSRGTDVGRMEVNEHNADSLDFVNAFRLVMQSVQDLWRFGDLYFNYIDVHEQRQAYYQGVPNPYFVP
;
A
#
# COMPACT_ATOMS: atom_id res chain seq x y z
N THR A 1 -0.77 20.11 -32.45
CA THR A 1 -0.30 20.86 -31.26
C THR A 1 -0.23 19.95 -30.03
N LYS A 2 -1.25 19.10 -29.78
CA LYS A 2 -1.31 18.19 -28.63
C LYS A 2 -0.16 17.15 -28.61
N ALA A 3 0.18 16.57 -29.76
CA ALA A 3 1.29 15.63 -29.89
C ALA A 3 2.67 16.25 -29.61
N LYS A 4 2.79 17.58 -29.77
CA LYS A 4 4.03 18.31 -29.47
C LYS A 4 4.18 18.59 -27.98
N GLU A 5 3.05 18.78 -27.28
CA GLU A 5 3.02 18.92 -25.82
C GLU A 5 3.31 17.57 -25.15
N ASP A 6 2.72 16.47 -25.65
CA ASP A 6 3.00 15.11 -25.18
C ASP A 6 4.49 14.74 -25.33
N GLY A 7 5.15 15.12 -26.46
CA GLY A 7 6.59 14.94 -26.65
C GLY A 7 7.44 15.71 -25.62
N GLN A 8 7.05 16.92 -25.27
CA GLN A 8 7.77 17.72 -24.28
C GLN A 8 7.67 17.15 -22.86
N TYR A 9 6.56 16.52 -22.48
CA TYR A 9 6.43 15.86 -21.18
C TYR A 9 7.31 14.62 -21.07
N TYR A 10 7.38 13.80 -22.10
CA TYR A 10 8.26 12.64 -22.13
C TYR A 10 9.74 13.02 -22.06
N GLU A 11 10.16 14.04 -22.81
CA GLU A 11 11.52 14.57 -22.73
C GLU A 11 11.84 15.13 -21.34
N ALA A 12 10.89 15.83 -20.70
CA ALA A 12 11.06 16.33 -19.34
C ALA A 12 11.19 15.20 -18.31
N VAL A 13 10.43 14.10 -18.47
CA VAL A 13 10.54 12.90 -17.62
C VAL A 13 11.90 12.24 -17.79
N GLU A 14 12.38 12.09 -19.02
CA GLU A 14 13.68 11.50 -19.30
C GLU A 14 14.81 12.35 -18.73
N LEU A 15 14.77 13.67 -18.94
CA LEU A 15 15.73 14.61 -18.37
C LEU A 15 15.74 14.58 -16.85
N ALA A 16 14.56 14.52 -16.21
CA ALA A 16 14.46 14.43 -14.77
C ALA A 16 15.00 13.09 -14.23
N ASP A 17 14.80 11.97 -14.94
CA ASP A 17 15.42 10.69 -14.57
C ASP A 17 16.96 10.75 -14.65
N TRP A 18 17.52 11.41 -15.69
CA TRP A 18 18.96 11.65 -15.78
C TRP A 18 19.48 12.51 -14.61
N ILE A 19 18.77 13.58 -14.25
CA ILE A 19 19.18 14.45 -13.13
C ILE A 19 19.13 13.69 -11.81
N THR A 20 18.10 12.86 -11.56
CA THR A 20 18.00 12.07 -10.34
C THR A 20 19.10 11.01 -10.22
N ARG A 21 19.61 10.49 -11.35
CA ARG A 21 20.77 9.58 -11.37
C ARG A 21 22.09 10.30 -11.10
N LEU A 22 22.25 11.50 -11.64
CA LEU A 22 23.47 12.29 -11.48
C LEU A 22 23.56 12.97 -10.11
N GLN A 23 22.40 13.36 -9.55
CA GLN A 23 22.29 14.11 -8.29
C GLN A 23 21.26 13.46 -7.34
N PRO A 24 21.48 12.21 -6.89
CA PRO A 24 20.48 11.48 -6.11
C PRO A 24 20.20 12.09 -4.73
N ARG A 25 21.09 12.95 -4.23
CA ARG A 25 20.95 13.64 -2.94
C ARG A 25 20.30 15.03 -3.05
N LEU A 26 19.68 15.35 -4.17
CA LEU A 26 18.95 16.61 -4.36
C LEU A 26 17.42 16.34 -4.25
N PRO A 27 16.80 16.52 -3.07
CA PRO A 27 15.41 16.17 -2.80
C PRO A 27 14.41 16.84 -3.74
N GLN A 28 14.65 18.12 -4.08
CA GLN A 28 13.76 18.94 -4.89
C GLN A 28 13.53 18.35 -6.29
N VAL A 29 14.53 17.68 -6.86
CA VAL A 29 14.40 17.07 -8.19
C VAL A 29 13.45 15.86 -8.13
N TRP A 30 13.55 15.04 -7.08
CA TRP A 30 12.67 13.90 -6.88
C TRP A 30 11.21 14.32 -6.69
N THR A 31 11.00 15.30 -5.81
CA THR A 31 9.65 15.80 -5.51
C THR A 31 9.01 16.47 -6.72
N PHE A 32 9.76 17.33 -7.43
CA PHE A 32 9.29 17.96 -8.67
C PHE A 32 8.91 16.91 -9.73
N HIS A 33 9.75 15.90 -9.93
CA HIS A 33 9.51 14.87 -10.93
C HIS A 33 8.30 13.99 -10.58
N ALA A 34 8.19 13.54 -9.33
CA ALA A 34 7.03 12.78 -8.87
C ALA A 34 5.74 13.60 -8.97
N TRP A 35 5.79 14.88 -8.60
CA TRP A 35 4.66 15.79 -8.73
C TRP A 35 4.24 15.98 -10.19
N ASN A 36 5.20 16.14 -11.08
CA ASN A 36 4.95 16.29 -12.51
C ASN A 36 4.23 15.06 -13.09
N MET A 37 4.68 13.85 -12.74
CA MET A 37 4.00 12.60 -13.10
C MET A 37 2.58 12.54 -12.57
N ALA A 38 2.41 12.80 -11.27
CA ALA A 38 1.13 12.61 -10.59
C ALA A 38 0.08 13.67 -10.94
N TYR A 39 0.47 14.89 -11.26
CA TYR A 39 -0.45 16.02 -11.46
C TYR A 39 -0.50 16.54 -12.88
N ASN A 40 0.64 16.69 -13.57
CA ASN A 40 0.67 17.27 -14.91
C ASN A 40 0.45 16.21 -15.99
N ILE A 41 1.25 15.15 -15.99
CA ILE A 41 1.21 14.14 -17.04
C ILE A 41 -0.06 13.30 -16.92
N SER A 42 -0.42 12.87 -15.70
CA SER A 42 -1.61 12.04 -15.49
C SER A 42 -2.88 12.65 -16.07
N VAL A 43 -3.07 13.97 -15.97
CA VAL A 43 -4.28 14.64 -16.47
C VAL A 43 -4.28 14.85 -17.99
N THR A 44 -3.16 14.66 -18.67
CA THR A 44 -3.10 14.72 -20.14
C THR A 44 -3.50 13.39 -20.79
N THR A 45 -3.51 12.29 -20.03
CA THR A 45 -3.87 10.97 -20.53
C THR A 45 -5.40 10.80 -20.58
N GLN A 46 -5.87 9.90 -21.45
CA GLN A 46 -7.29 9.82 -21.77
C GLN A 46 -8.07 8.84 -20.89
N THR A 47 -7.43 7.75 -20.47
CA THR A 47 -8.10 6.70 -19.70
C THR A 47 -7.79 6.78 -18.21
N PRO A 48 -8.73 6.38 -17.33
CA PRO A 48 -8.45 6.29 -15.89
C PRO A 48 -7.29 5.36 -15.54
N GLN A 49 -7.06 4.31 -16.36
CA GLN A 49 -5.94 3.38 -16.20
C GLN A 49 -4.60 4.10 -16.44
N GLU A 50 -4.45 4.79 -17.57
CA GLU A 50 -3.22 5.52 -17.88
C GLU A 50 -2.94 6.61 -16.83
N ARG A 51 -3.98 7.31 -16.37
CA ARG A 51 -3.86 8.28 -15.28
C ARG A 51 -3.32 7.63 -14.00
N TRP A 52 -3.87 6.47 -13.64
CA TRP A 52 -3.42 5.70 -12.49
C TRP A 52 -1.96 5.26 -12.62
N ASP A 53 -1.56 4.79 -13.80
CA ASP A 53 -0.19 4.36 -14.06
C ASP A 53 0.81 5.49 -13.83
N TRP A 54 0.49 6.72 -14.27
CA TRP A 54 1.31 7.91 -14.03
C TRP A 54 1.33 8.35 -12.56
N VAL A 55 0.18 8.36 -11.90
CA VAL A 55 0.10 8.67 -10.46
C VAL A 55 0.92 7.67 -9.64
N ASN A 56 0.78 6.38 -9.94
CA ASN A 56 1.51 5.32 -9.26
C ASN A 56 3.01 5.35 -9.59
N ALA A 57 3.39 5.72 -10.82
CA ALA A 57 4.80 5.95 -11.19
C ALA A 57 5.42 7.08 -10.35
N GLY A 58 4.71 8.18 -10.13
CA GLY A 58 5.15 9.28 -9.26
C GLY A 58 5.33 8.82 -7.81
N VAL A 59 4.36 8.07 -7.27
CA VAL A 59 4.46 7.48 -5.92
C VAL A 59 5.68 6.56 -5.81
N ARG A 60 5.87 5.65 -6.76
CA ARG A 60 7.00 4.70 -6.78
C ARG A 60 8.33 5.42 -6.90
N LEU A 61 8.43 6.45 -7.75
CA LEU A 61 9.65 7.24 -7.90
C LEU A 61 10.05 7.85 -6.57
N LEU A 62 9.13 8.52 -5.90
CA LEU A 62 9.42 9.23 -4.66
C LEU A 62 9.67 8.26 -3.51
N ARG A 63 8.82 7.23 -3.34
CA ARG A 63 8.93 6.26 -2.27
C ARG A 63 10.14 5.34 -2.42
N ASN A 64 10.30 4.71 -3.60
CA ASN A 64 11.24 3.61 -3.77
C ASN A 64 12.66 4.10 -4.13
N ARG A 65 12.80 5.30 -4.67
CA ARG A 65 14.09 5.85 -5.08
C ARG A 65 14.46 7.12 -4.32
N GLY A 66 13.58 8.11 -4.32
CA GLY A 66 13.84 9.42 -3.73
C GLY A 66 14.06 9.36 -2.22
N ILE A 67 13.09 8.85 -1.46
CA ILE A 67 13.18 8.72 0.01
C ILE A 67 14.30 7.74 0.40
N ARG A 68 14.52 6.68 -0.39
CA ARG A 68 15.62 5.76 -0.14
C ARG A 68 17.00 6.44 -0.25
N ALA A 69 17.16 7.35 -1.20
CA ALA A 69 18.39 8.13 -1.35
C ALA A 69 18.51 9.26 -0.31
N ASN A 70 17.37 9.73 0.24
CA ASN A 70 17.28 10.85 1.18
C ASN A 70 16.31 10.52 2.34
N PRO A 71 16.60 9.52 3.17
CA PRO A 71 15.63 9.00 4.15
C PRO A 71 15.28 10.00 5.25
N ASN A 72 16.14 10.96 5.51
CA ASN A 72 15.98 11.98 6.53
C ASN A 72 15.48 13.33 5.97
N ASP A 73 15.03 13.38 4.74
CA ASP A 73 14.46 14.60 4.17
C ASP A 73 12.94 14.66 4.45
N MET A 74 12.54 15.57 5.34
CA MET A 74 11.14 15.77 5.73
C MET A 74 10.25 16.16 4.53
N HIS A 75 10.76 16.98 3.62
CA HIS A 75 10.00 17.48 2.48
C HIS A 75 9.56 16.34 1.57
N MET A 76 10.41 15.35 1.32
CA MET A 76 10.07 14.20 0.49
C MET A 76 8.96 13.34 1.10
N HIS A 77 9.01 13.11 2.41
CA HIS A 77 7.95 12.40 3.12
C HIS A 77 6.62 13.17 3.07
N LYS A 78 6.68 14.49 3.23
CA LYS A 78 5.51 15.39 3.12
C LYS A 78 4.89 15.32 1.72
N GLU A 79 5.70 15.42 0.66
CA GLU A 79 5.20 15.38 -0.72
C GLU A 79 4.60 14.01 -1.08
N LEU A 80 5.18 12.91 -0.60
CA LEU A 80 4.60 11.59 -0.77
C LEU A 80 3.24 11.48 -0.05
N ALA A 81 3.15 11.95 1.19
CA ALA A 81 1.90 12.01 1.94
C ALA A 81 0.84 12.88 1.22
N TRP A 82 1.26 13.99 0.62
CA TRP A 82 0.39 14.85 -0.16
C TRP A 82 -0.20 14.15 -1.38
N ILE A 83 0.61 13.40 -2.15
CA ILE A 83 0.11 12.63 -3.30
C ILE A 83 -0.95 11.61 -2.84
N PHE A 84 -0.73 10.88 -1.76
CA PHE A 84 -1.71 9.94 -1.24
C PHE A 84 -3.02 10.63 -0.80
N LEU A 85 -2.92 11.73 -0.06
CA LEU A 85 -4.09 12.41 0.50
C LEU A 85 -4.86 13.22 -0.55
N HIS A 86 -4.14 14.02 -1.33
CA HIS A 86 -4.77 14.97 -2.26
C HIS A 86 -5.11 14.34 -3.61
N LYS A 87 -4.16 13.57 -4.20
CA LYS A 87 -4.36 13.02 -5.55
C LYS A 87 -5.16 11.72 -5.54
N ILE A 88 -4.87 10.80 -4.62
CA ILE A 88 -5.49 9.48 -4.62
C ILE A 88 -6.74 9.45 -3.73
N ALA A 89 -6.67 9.92 -2.48
CA ALA A 89 -7.83 10.00 -1.58
C ALA A 89 -8.79 11.13 -1.94
N GLY A 90 -8.32 12.21 -2.58
CA GLY A 90 -9.09 13.39 -2.93
C GLY A 90 -10.26 13.13 -3.87
N PHE A 91 -11.04 14.19 -4.16
CA PHE A 91 -12.24 14.15 -5.00
C PHE A 91 -12.13 15.03 -6.25
N THR A 92 -11.01 15.74 -6.40
CA THR A 92 -10.84 16.76 -7.46
C THR A 92 -10.49 16.17 -8.83
N ASP A 93 -10.00 14.95 -8.90
CA ASP A 93 -9.70 14.25 -10.15
C ASP A 93 -10.88 13.38 -10.58
N ASP A 94 -11.30 13.45 -11.84
CA ASP A 94 -12.41 12.68 -12.37
C ASP A 94 -12.19 11.17 -12.26
N ALA A 95 -10.93 10.71 -12.25
CA ALA A 95 -10.55 9.31 -12.09
C ALA A 95 -10.38 8.88 -10.63
N ASN A 96 -10.69 9.74 -9.63
CA ASN A 96 -10.45 9.46 -8.22
C ASN A 96 -11.04 8.13 -7.72
N GLN A 97 -12.25 7.79 -8.18
CA GLN A 97 -12.90 6.51 -7.80
C GLN A 97 -12.16 5.30 -8.38
N TYR A 98 -11.58 5.43 -9.56
CA TYR A 98 -10.73 4.41 -10.13
C TYR A 98 -9.45 4.22 -9.31
N TYR A 99 -8.78 5.32 -8.93
CA TYR A 99 -7.57 5.27 -8.11
C TYR A 99 -7.82 4.58 -6.76
N LYS A 100 -8.91 4.95 -6.08
CA LYS A 100 -9.29 4.37 -4.78
C LYS A 100 -9.53 2.87 -4.88
N ARG A 101 -10.23 2.41 -5.93
CA ARG A 101 -10.48 0.97 -6.17
C ARG A 101 -9.18 0.21 -6.46
N GLN A 102 -8.33 0.72 -7.34
CA GLN A 102 -7.05 0.09 -7.68
C GLN A 102 -6.13 0.03 -6.45
N PHE A 103 -6.09 1.10 -5.68
CA PHE A 103 -5.33 1.16 -4.45
C PHE A 103 -5.83 0.15 -3.41
N ALA A 104 -7.13 0.11 -3.17
CA ALA A 104 -7.72 -0.86 -2.25
C ALA A 104 -7.50 -2.31 -2.71
N TYR A 105 -7.59 -2.58 -4.02
CA TYR A 105 -7.29 -3.89 -4.59
C TYR A 105 -5.83 -4.30 -4.36
N GLU A 106 -4.88 -3.43 -4.66
CA GLU A 106 -3.45 -3.66 -4.45
C GLU A 106 -3.15 -3.98 -2.97
N TRP A 107 -3.66 -3.15 -2.06
CA TRP A 107 -3.42 -3.34 -0.63
C TRP A 107 -4.20 -4.50 -0.01
N HIS A 108 -5.31 -4.86 -0.58
CA HIS A 108 -6.02 -6.09 -0.22
C HIS A 108 -5.22 -7.33 -0.63
N ASN A 109 -4.56 -7.32 -1.80
CA ASN A 109 -3.63 -8.37 -2.20
C ASN A 109 -2.48 -8.53 -1.21
N VAL A 110 -1.90 -7.40 -0.75
CA VAL A 110 -0.77 -7.42 0.17
C VAL A 110 -1.17 -7.88 1.57
N LEU A 111 -2.22 -7.31 2.15
CA LEU A 111 -2.55 -7.52 3.57
C LEU A 111 -3.68 -8.53 3.82
N GLY A 112 -4.45 -8.83 2.78
CA GLY A 112 -5.66 -9.64 2.91
C GLY A 112 -6.83 -8.83 3.47
N ARG A 113 -7.82 -9.57 3.97
CA ARG A 113 -9.05 -9.02 4.52
C ARG A 113 -8.80 -8.26 5.83
N LYS A 114 -9.45 -7.10 5.98
CA LYS A 114 -9.41 -6.37 7.27
C LYS A 114 -10.10 -7.19 8.38
N PRO A 115 -9.76 -6.95 9.65
CA PRO A 115 -10.44 -7.58 10.77
C PRO A 115 -11.93 -7.24 10.79
N VAL A 116 -12.73 -8.17 11.29
CA VAL A 116 -14.16 -7.94 11.52
C VAL A 116 -14.34 -7.51 12.98
N ILE A 117 -14.99 -6.37 13.18
CA ILE A 117 -15.33 -5.87 14.51
C ILE A 117 -16.54 -6.65 15.00
N ASN A 118 -16.37 -7.40 16.07
CA ASN A 118 -17.44 -8.16 16.70
C ASN A 118 -18.27 -7.28 17.66
N SER A 119 -19.47 -7.75 18.03
CA SER A 119 -20.39 -7.04 18.93
C SER A 119 -19.81 -6.71 20.30
N ASP A 120 -18.80 -7.45 20.73
CA ASP A 120 -18.14 -7.29 22.04
C ASP A 120 -17.03 -6.23 22.02
N GLN A 121 -16.58 -5.84 20.82
CA GLN A 121 -15.51 -4.85 20.59
C GLN A 121 -16.14 -3.51 20.24
N ARG A 122 -16.58 -2.76 21.26
CA ARG A 122 -17.30 -1.49 21.05
C ARG A 122 -16.54 -0.26 21.51
N ASP A 123 -15.42 -0.44 22.16
CA ASP A 123 -14.55 0.64 22.59
C ASP A 123 -13.38 0.84 21.62
N ARG A 124 -12.85 2.07 21.63
CA ARG A 124 -11.75 2.46 20.73
C ARG A 124 -10.49 1.62 20.95
N GLU A 125 -10.18 1.29 22.18
CA GLU A 125 -8.93 0.58 22.52
C GLU A 125 -8.96 -0.84 21.98
N SER A 126 -10.04 -1.59 22.22
CA SER A 126 -10.24 -2.94 21.70
C SER A 126 -10.20 -2.99 20.18
N VAL A 127 -10.85 -2.04 19.50
CA VAL A 127 -10.85 -2.00 18.03
C VAL A 127 -9.47 -1.58 17.50
N THR A 128 -8.79 -0.66 18.16
CA THR A 128 -7.42 -0.26 17.77
C THR A 128 -6.46 -1.45 17.89
N GLU A 129 -6.54 -2.20 19.00
CA GLU A 129 -5.67 -3.37 19.18
C GLU A 129 -6.02 -4.50 18.20
N LEU A 130 -7.29 -4.67 17.84
CA LEU A 130 -7.71 -5.60 16.78
C LEU A 130 -7.02 -5.29 15.44
N TYR A 131 -6.93 -4.00 15.07
CA TYR A 131 -6.23 -3.57 13.85
C TYR A 131 -4.71 -3.64 13.99
N ALA A 132 -4.15 -3.40 15.17
CA ALA A 132 -2.75 -3.63 15.44
C ALA A 132 -2.39 -5.11 15.28
N ASN A 133 -3.23 -6.01 15.79
CA ASN A 133 -3.08 -7.45 15.69
C ASN A 133 -3.29 -8.01 14.27
N TRP A 134 -3.89 -7.26 13.36
CA TRP A 134 -3.90 -7.60 11.93
C TRP A 134 -2.49 -7.53 11.32
N ILE A 135 -1.67 -6.58 11.76
CA ILE A 135 -0.31 -6.36 11.24
C ILE A 135 0.74 -7.09 12.09
N GLN A 136 0.50 -7.31 13.40
CA GLN A 136 1.47 -7.89 14.31
C GLN A 136 2.07 -9.24 13.83
N PRO A 137 1.31 -10.19 13.25
CA PRO A 137 1.88 -11.43 12.70
C PRO A 137 2.89 -11.22 11.57
N ILE A 138 2.76 -10.09 10.83
CA ILE A 138 3.73 -9.72 9.80
C ILE A 138 5.02 -9.19 10.45
N VAL A 139 4.90 -8.41 11.54
CA VAL A 139 6.05 -7.96 12.33
C VAL A 139 6.83 -9.16 12.86
N ASP A 140 6.14 -10.15 13.40
CA ASP A 140 6.72 -11.32 14.05
C ASP A 140 7.22 -12.39 13.05
N ALA A 141 6.88 -12.25 11.76
CA ALA A 141 7.30 -13.19 10.73
C ALA A 141 8.82 -13.17 10.54
N PRO A 142 9.45 -14.33 10.29
CA PRO A 142 10.87 -14.41 9.97
C PRO A 142 11.22 -13.59 8.73
N ALA A 143 12.35 -12.88 8.77
CA ALA A 143 12.80 -12.07 7.63
C ALA A 143 13.39 -12.91 6.48
N THR A 144 13.86 -14.13 6.78
CA THR A 144 14.52 -15.02 5.81
C THR A 144 13.77 -16.35 5.64
N ILE A 145 13.95 -16.97 4.48
CA ILE A 145 13.35 -18.29 4.21
C ILE A 145 13.95 -19.38 5.12
N SER A 146 15.20 -19.25 5.54
CA SER A 146 15.81 -20.15 6.53
C SER A 146 15.16 -20.01 7.89
N GLY A 147 14.94 -18.78 8.36
CA GLY A 147 14.19 -18.56 9.60
C GLY A 147 12.74 -19.03 9.53
N LEU A 148 12.12 -18.95 8.34
CA LEU A 148 10.80 -19.55 8.12
C LEU A 148 10.86 -21.08 8.21
N ALA A 149 11.90 -21.72 7.65
CA ALA A 149 12.09 -23.16 7.70
C ALA A 149 12.33 -23.67 9.13
N GLU A 150 13.06 -22.91 9.96
CA GLU A 150 13.27 -23.23 11.38
C GLU A 150 11.97 -23.12 12.17
N ARG A 151 11.14 -22.10 11.91
CA ARG A 151 9.88 -21.87 12.59
C ARG A 151 8.76 -22.82 12.14
N ASN A 152 8.64 -23.01 10.82
CA ASN A 152 7.64 -23.86 10.19
C ASN A 152 8.21 -24.52 8.93
N PRO A 153 8.76 -25.74 9.03
CA PRO A 153 9.35 -26.44 7.89
C PRO A 153 8.37 -26.65 6.73
N VAL A 154 7.07 -26.85 7.02
CA VAL A 154 6.04 -27.05 6.00
C VAL A 154 5.83 -25.78 5.18
N ALA A 155 5.86 -24.61 5.81
CA ALA A 155 5.77 -23.32 5.09
C ALA A 155 6.92 -23.15 4.09
N ALA A 156 8.14 -23.53 4.46
CA ALA A 156 9.29 -23.51 3.55
C ALA A 156 9.17 -24.56 2.42
N GLN A 157 8.55 -25.71 2.68
CA GLN A 157 8.26 -26.71 1.62
C GLN A 157 7.21 -26.16 0.64
N ILE A 158 6.16 -25.51 1.11
CA ILE A 158 5.17 -24.84 0.26
C ILE A 158 5.85 -23.79 -0.63
N ALA A 159 6.75 -22.98 -0.08
CA ALA A 159 7.47 -21.96 -0.85
C ALA A 159 8.28 -22.56 -2.01
N ARG A 160 8.96 -23.69 -1.78
CA ARG A 160 9.72 -24.41 -2.83
C ARG A 160 8.78 -25.03 -3.87
N ALA A 161 7.75 -25.72 -3.41
CA ALA A 161 6.76 -26.36 -4.29
C ALA A 161 6.01 -25.32 -5.15
N TYR A 162 5.74 -24.12 -4.60
CA TYR A 162 5.20 -22.99 -5.35
C TYR A 162 6.15 -22.57 -6.48
N GLN A 163 7.43 -22.37 -6.18
CA GLN A 163 8.44 -22.01 -7.16
C GLN A 163 8.60 -23.07 -8.24
N ASP A 164 8.66 -24.34 -7.87
CA ASP A 164 8.81 -25.47 -8.80
C ASP A 164 7.58 -25.62 -9.70
N LYS A 165 6.37 -25.51 -9.15
CA LYS A 165 5.12 -25.73 -9.88
C LYS A 165 4.68 -24.54 -10.73
N LEU A 166 4.92 -23.29 -10.27
CA LEU A 166 4.48 -22.08 -10.96
C LEU A 166 5.59 -21.36 -11.73
N GLY A 167 6.87 -21.71 -11.49
CA GLY A 167 8.01 -21.14 -12.17
C GLY A 167 8.33 -19.69 -11.76
N GLU A 168 7.88 -19.25 -10.58
CA GLU A 168 8.09 -17.89 -10.09
C GLU A 168 8.37 -17.89 -8.57
N PRO A 169 9.19 -16.96 -8.05
CA PRO A 169 9.48 -16.87 -6.64
C PRO A 169 8.24 -16.43 -5.84
N VAL A 170 8.22 -16.76 -4.55
CA VAL A 170 7.21 -16.23 -3.63
C VAL A 170 7.43 -14.74 -3.42
N GLY A 171 6.41 -13.93 -3.74
CA GLY A 171 6.47 -12.47 -3.72
C GLY A 171 5.06 -11.90 -3.90
N HIS A 172 4.95 -10.72 -4.50
CA HIS A 172 3.68 -10.04 -4.69
C HIS A 172 2.62 -10.90 -5.43
N ARG A 173 3.02 -11.62 -6.47
CA ARG A 173 2.11 -12.53 -7.21
C ARG A 173 1.64 -13.73 -6.39
N PHE A 174 2.47 -14.21 -5.47
CA PHE A 174 2.04 -15.22 -4.50
C PHE A 174 0.93 -14.68 -3.62
N LEU A 175 1.09 -13.46 -3.06
CA LEU A 175 0.08 -12.83 -2.22
C LEU A 175 -1.24 -12.60 -2.97
N GLU A 176 -1.19 -12.17 -4.22
CA GLU A 176 -2.37 -12.01 -5.07
C GLU A 176 -3.14 -13.32 -5.22
N ARG A 177 -2.46 -14.44 -5.52
CA ARG A 177 -3.10 -15.76 -5.64
C ARG A 177 -3.63 -16.28 -4.32
N TYR A 178 -2.85 -16.12 -3.25
CA TYR A 178 -3.25 -16.54 -1.90
C TYR A 178 -4.49 -15.76 -1.43
N THR A 179 -4.49 -14.46 -1.63
CA THR A 179 -5.64 -13.61 -1.27
C THR A 179 -6.86 -13.95 -2.12
N LEU A 180 -6.69 -14.10 -3.44
CA LEU A 180 -7.78 -14.50 -4.32
C LEU A 180 -8.39 -15.85 -3.90
N HIS A 181 -7.54 -16.85 -3.61
CA HIS A 181 -8.01 -18.14 -3.13
C HIS A 181 -8.86 -18.01 -1.88
N ASN A 182 -8.38 -17.27 -0.86
CA ASN A 182 -9.09 -17.08 0.40
C ASN A 182 -10.41 -16.31 0.20
N GLU A 183 -10.43 -15.29 -0.67
CA GLU A 183 -11.65 -14.55 -0.99
C GLU A 183 -12.68 -15.42 -1.71
N LEU A 184 -12.25 -16.32 -2.58
CA LEU A 184 -13.13 -17.28 -3.26
C LEU A 184 -13.69 -18.33 -2.31
N VAL A 185 -12.88 -18.82 -1.38
CA VAL A 185 -13.33 -19.73 -0.31
C VAL A 185 -14.36 -19.01 0.57
N TYR A 186 -14.06 -17.79 1.02
CA TYR A 186 -14.97 -17.01 1.85
C TYR A 186 -16.31 -16.72 1.16
N ALA A 187 -16.29 -16.43 -0.14
CA ALA A 187 -17.49 -16.19 -0.93
C ALA A 187 -18.24 -17.48 -1.34
N GLY A 188 -17.73 -18.67 -1.01
CA GLY A 188 -18.29 -19.95 -1.45
C GLY A 188 -18.19 -20.21 -2.96
N ARG A 189 -17.30 -19.49 -3.66
CA ARG A 189 -17.18 -19.51 -5.13
C ARG A 189 -16.01 -20.34 -5.67
N ILE A 190 -15.25 -21.01 -4.80
CA ILE A 190 -14.03 -21.72 -5.20
C ILE A 190 -14.27 -22.78 -6.28
N ASN A 191 -15.35 -23.57 -6.17
CA ASN A 191 -15.64 -24.66 -7.09
C ASN A 191 -16.10 -24.16 -8.48
N SER A 192 -16.87 -23.07 -8.53
CA SER A 192 -17.33 -22.48 -9.80
C SER A 192 -16.19 -21.89 -10.60
N ILE A 193 -15.23 -21.27 -9.92
CA ILE A 193 -14.08 -20.65 -10.57
C ILE A 193 -12.99 -21.67 -10.92
N LYS A 194 -12.84 -22.76 -10.17
CA LYS A 194 -11.87 -23.82 -10.48
C LYS A 194 -12.06 -24.39 -11.88
N ALA A 195 -13.30 -24.46 -12.37
CA ALA A 195 -13.59 -24.93 -13.73
C ALA A 195 -13.13 -23.97 -14.81
N ALA A 196 -13.29 -22.64 -14.59
CA ALA A 196 -12.98 -21.58 -15.55
C ALA A 196 -11.56 -20.99 -15.38
N ALA A 197 -10.84 -21.38 -14.32
CA ALA A 197 -9.54 -20.81 -14.00
C ALA A 197 -8.47 -21.15 -15.04
N GLY A 198 -7.57 -20.20 -15.28
CA GLY A 198 -6.40 -20.42 -16.11
C GLY A 198 -5.39 -21.38 -15.46
N PRO A 199 -4.38 -21.87 -16.24
CA PRO A 199 -3.47 -22.94 -15.79
C PRO A 199 -2.73 -22.62 -14.48
N ARG A 200 -2.26 -21.40 -14.29
CA ARG A 200 -1.53 -20.99 -13.08
C ARG A 200 -2.41 -20.94 -11.83
N THR A 201 -3.66 -20.49 -11.97
CA THR A 201 -4.61 -20.48 -10.87
C THR A 201 -5.00 -21.92 -10.48
N LYS A 202 -5.18 -22.80 -11.46
CA LYS A 202 -5.40 -24.24 -11.20
C LYS A 202 -4.22 -24.86 -10.47
N ALA A 203 -3.01 -24.62 -10.93
CA ALA A 203 -1.78 -25.11 -10.30
C ALA A 203 -1.65 -24.64 -8.84
N PHE A 204 -2.02 -23.39 -8.55
CA PHE A 204 -2.05 -22.87 -7.19
C PHE A 204 -3.10 -23.57 -6.32
N MET A 205 -4.32 -23.76 -6.85
CA MET A 205 -5.38 -24.47 -6.14
C MET A 205 -5.02 -25.93 -5.85
N GLU A 206 -4.37 -26.63 -6.80
CA GLU A 206 -3.86 -27.97 -6.60
C GLU A 206 -2.79 -28.04 -5.52
N LEU A 207 -1.87 -27.03 -5.51
CA LEU A 207 -0.86 -26.93 -4.47
C LEU A 207 -1.48 -26.70 -3.09
N HIS A 208 -2.54 -25.91 -3.00
CA HIS A 208 -3.26 -25.68 -1.76
C HIS A 208 -3.97 -26.95 -1.26
N GLU A 209 -4.50 -27.78 -2.16
CA GLU A 209 -5.08 -29.07 -1.84
C GLU A 209 -4.02 -30.12 -1.42
N GLU A 210 -2.81 -30.05 -1.97
CA GLU A 210 -1.69 -30.92 -1.63
C GLU A 210 -1.19 -30.65 -0.20
N PHE A 211 -1.05 -29.37 0.16
CA PHE A 211 -0.60 -28.94 1.48
C PHE A 211 -1.78 -28.43 2.34
N LYS A 212 -2.55 -29.33 2.93
CA LYS A 212 -3.69 -29.00 3.81
C LYS A 212 -3.25 -28.53 5.20
N ASN A 213 -2.47 -27.47 5.25
CA ASN A 213 -1.95 -26.90 6.48
C ASN A 213 -2.11 -25.36 6.45
N GLU A 214 -3.26 -24.89 6.93
CA GLU A 214 -3.61 -23.46 6.93
C GLU A 214 -2.61 -22.59 7.70
N GLN A 215 -2.03 -23.11 8.79
CA GLN A 215 -1.03 -22.37 9.55
C GLN A 215 0.25 -22.18 8.73
N ALA A 216 0.68 -23.19 7.97
CA ALA A 216 1.86 -23.09 7.13
C ALA A 216 1.66 -22.10 5.97
N TRP A 217 0.47 -22.05 5.37
CA TRP A 217 0.11 -21.04 4.38
C TRP A 217 0.09 -19.62 4.97
N THR A 218 -0.46 -19.47 6.17
CA THR A 218 -0.50 -18.19 6.89
C THR A 218 0.91 -17.71 7.26
N ASP A 219 1.78 -18.59 7.76
CA ASP A 219 3.16 -18.26 8.10
C ASP A 219 3.96 -17.87 6.86
N LEU A 220 3.80 -18.60 5.76
CA LEU A 220 4.42 -18.22 4.47
C LEU A 220 3.89 -16.86 3.99
N ALA A 221 2.58 -16.66 4.02
CA ALA A 221 1.99 -15.39 3.59
C ALA A 221 2.50 -14.21 4.43
N ASN A 222 2.62 -14.36 5.75
CA ASN A 222 3.15 -13.31 6.62
C ASN A 222 4.64 -13.03 6.37
N HIS A 223 5.44 -14.06 6.12
CA HIS A 223 6.83 -13.90 5.67
C HIS A 223 6.91 -13.11 4.37
N VAL A 224 6.11 -13.48 3.37
CA VAL A 224 6.10 -12.80 2.06
C VAL A 224 5.57 -11.37 2.19
N ARG A 225 4.53 -11.13 2.99
CA ARG A 225 4.01 -9.79 3.29
C ARG A 225 5.08 -8.88 3.87
N LYS A 226 5.83 -9.38 4.86
CA LYS A 226 6.95 -8.64 5.45
C LYS A 226 7.96 -8.22 4.40
N ARG A 227 8.41 -9.15 3.56
CA ARG A 227 9.36 -8.89 2.48
C ARG A 227 8.82 -7.89 1.46
N VAL A 228 7.58 -8.06 1.03
CA VAL A 228 6.93 -7.14 0.08
C VAL A 228 6.79 -5.74 0.69
N LEU A 229 6.40 -5.61 1.96
CA LEU A 229 6.29 -4.31 2.63
C LEU A 229 7.66 -3.62 2.74
N GLU A 230 8.68 -4.35 3.19
CA GLU A 230 10.02 -3.79 3.43
C GLU A 230 10.79 -3.54 2.11
N ASP A 231 10.77 -4.48 1.17
CA ASP A 231 11.60 -4.46 -0.04
C ASP A 231 10.95 -3.69 -1.22
N GLU A 232 9.61 -3.76 -1.36
CA GLU A 232 8.91 -3.15 -2.50
C GLU A 232 8.18 -1.85 -2.15
N TYR A 233 7.55 -1.79 -0.95
CA TYR A 233 6.81 -0.61 -0.49
C TYR A 233 7.61 0.28 0.44
N PHE A 234 8.77 -0.17 0.92
CA PHE A 234 9.62 0.56 1.87
C PHE A 234 8.85 1.05 3.11
N MET A 235 7.89 0.23 3.52
CA MET A 235 7.09 0.42 4.73
C MET A 235 7.49 -0.60 5.79
N GLU A 236 7.71 -0.14 6.99
CA GLU A 236 8.10 -0.95 8.14
C GLU A 236 6.85 -1.46 8.87
N PRO A 237 6.60 -2.78 8.94
CA PRO A 237 5.43 -3.31 9.64
C PRO A 237 5.36 -2.90 11.12
N VAL A 238 6.51 -2.77 11.79
CA VAL A 238 6.61 -2.26 13.16
C VAL A 238 6.01 -0.85 13.25
N ARG A 239 6.38 0.03 12.31
CA ARG A 239 5.84 1.39 12.27
C ARG A 239 4.35 1.41 11.94
N MET A 240 3.87 0.50 11.09
CA MET A 240 2.44 0.37 10.82
C MET A 240 1.66 0.08 12.11
N VAL A 241 2.12 -0.85 12.95
CA VAL A 241 1.53 -1.12 14.27
C VAL A 241 1.59 0.11 15.19
N GLN A 242 2.72 0.82 15.22
CA GLN A 242 2.85 2.05 16.02
C GLN A 242 1.87 3.14 15.57
N VAL A 243 1.66 3.31 14.26
CA VAL A 243 0.68 4.26 13.70
C VAL A 243 -0.74 3.89 14.12
N VAL A 244 -1.09 2.60 14.04
CA VAL A 244 -2.41 2.13 14.51
C VAL A 244 -2.59 2.44 15.99
N ARG A 245 -1.67 2.05 16.86
CA ARG A 245 -1.77 2.28 18.31
C ARG A 245 -1.80 3.76 18.68
N LYS A 246 -1.14 4.61 17.90
CA LYS A 246 -1.10 6.06 18.15
C LYS A 246 -2.36 6.79 17.70
N PHE A 247 -2.91 6.44 16.55
CA PHE A 247 -3.95 7.24 15.90
C PHE A 247 -5.33 6.56 15.90
N GLY A 248 -5.39 5.23 15.95
CA GLY A 248 -6.63 4.46 15.91
C GLY A 248 -6.62 3.34 14.86
N PRO A 249 -7.75 2.68 14.61
CA PRO A 249 -7.86 1.49 13.76
C PRO A 249 -7.73 1.83 12.27
N VAL A 250 -6.50 1.90 11.79
CA VAL A 250 -6.16 2.27 10.40
C VAL A 250 -6.44 1.13 9.44
N ASP A 251 -7.33 1.34 8.47
CA ASP A 251 -7.47 0.46 7.31
C ASP A 251 -6.43 0.81 6.24
N TRP A 252 -5.39 -0.02 6.13
CA TRP A 252 -4.27 0.19 5.21
C TRP A 252 -4.63 0.08 3.72
N ARG A 253 -5.85 -0.34 3.39
CA ARG A 253 -6.36 -0.35 2.01
C ARG A 253 -6.83 1.05 1.56
N MET A 254 -6.73 2.04 2.43
CA MET A 254 -7.10 3.43 2.16
C MET A 254 -5.88 4.32 1.92
N PRO A 255 -5.89 5.18 0.89
CA PRO A 255 -4.77 6.09 0.63
C PRO A 255 -4.46 7.04 1.79
N ALA A 256 -5.48 7.48 2.55
CA ALA A 256 -5.30 8.34 3.72
C ALA A 256 -4.45 7.66 4.82
N ALA A 257 -4.49 6.33 4.95
CA ALA A 257 -3.64 5.57 5.86
C ALA A 257 -2.14 5.72 5.48
N HIS A 258 -1.85 5.72 4.19
CA HIS A 258 -0.50 5.92 3.68
C HIS A 258 -0.05 7.37 3.81
N ALA A 259 -0.95 8.32 3.61
CA ALA A 259 -0.68 9.72 3.90
C ALA A 259 -0.33 9.92 5.38
N LEU A 260 -1.06 9.26 6.29
CA LEU A 260 -0.78 9.28 7.72
C LEU A 260 0.59 8.66 8.04
N TYR A 261 0.92 7.49 7.44
CA TYR A 261 2.20 6.82 7.65
C TYR A 261 3.39 7.71 7.24
N TRP A 262 3.35 8.22 5.99
CA TRP A 262 4.45 9.01 5.44
C TRP A 262 4.50 10.41 6.05
N GLY A 263 3.36 11.05 6.30
CA GLY A 263 3.28 12.34 6.97
C GLY A 263 3.81 12.28 8.40
N SER A 264 3.44 11.25 9.18
CA SER A 264 3.99 11.06 10.52
C SER A 264 5.49 10.75 10.52
N ARG A 265 5.99 10.02 9.51
CA ARG A 265 7.43 9.79 9.35
C ARG A 265 8.17 11.10 9.04
N GLY A 266 7.60 11.93 8.16
CA GLY A 266 8.13 13.25 7.88
C GLY A 266 8.18 14.16 9.12
N THR A 267 7.13 14.15 9.95
CA THR A 267 7.14 14.93 11.20
C THR A 267 8.15 14.42 12.21
N ASP A 268 8.39 13.10 12.29
CA ASP A 268 9.41 12.54 13.19
C ASP A 268 10.83 12.94 12.74
N VAL A 269 11.11 12.88 11.41
CA VAL A 269 12.36 13.37 10.83
C VAL A 269 12.53 14.88 11.08
N GLY A 270 11.50 15.67 10.81
CA GLY A 270 11.54 17.12 11.01
C GLY A 270 11.78 17.51 12.46
N ARG A 271 11.25 16.74 13.44
CA ARG A 271 11.51 16.98 14.87
C ARG A 271 12.98 16.78 15.26
N MET A 272 13.69 15.87 14.60
CA MET A 272 15.12 15.67 14.87
C MET A 272 15.96 16.85 14.36
N GLU A 273 15.46 17.59 13.38
CA GLU A 273 16.14 18.73 12.79
C GLU A 273 15.69 20.08 13.36
N VAL A 274 14.60 20.08 14.18
CA VAL A 274 14.07 21.31 14.79
C VAL A 274 15.06 21.86 15.80
N ASN A 275 15.37 23.13 15.62
CA ASN A 275 16.13 23.97 16.56
C ASN A 275 15.37 25.30 16.79
N GLU A 276 15.87 26.15 17.68
CA GLU A 276 15.24 27.43 18.01
C GLU A 276 15.01 28.35 16.79
N HIS A 277 15.76 28.15 15.71
CA HIS A 277 15.69 28.99 14.51
C HIS A 277 14.69 28.48 13.44
N ASN A 278 14.25 27.21 13.51
CA ASN A 278 13.39 26.61 12.50
C ASN A 278 12.15 25.89 13.08
N ALA A 279 11.89 26.01 14.39
CA ALA A 279 10.75 25.38 15.07
C ALA A 279 9.41 25.74 14.42
N ASP A 280 9.28 26.96 13.87
CA ASP A 280 8.10 27.47 13.18
C ASP A 280 8.23 27.36 11.65
N SER A 281 9.13 26.50 11.15
CA SER A 281 9.28 26.36 9.70
C SER A 281 7.95 25.98 9.04
N LEU A 282 7.61 26.65 7.94
CA LEU A 282 6.36 26.41 7.23
C LEU A 282 6.23 24.97 6.75
N ASP A 283 7.34 24.33 6.42
CA ASP A 283 7.36 22.91 6.00
C ASP A 283 7.01 21.96 7.13
N PHE A 284 7.51 22.19 8.36
CA PHE A 284 7.17 21.39 9.53
C PHE A 284 5.67 21.52 9.89
N VAL A 285 5.17 22.76 9.91
CA VAL A 285 3.76 23.04 10.16
C VAL A 285 2.88 22.37 9.10
N ASN A 286 3.26 22.43 7.83
CA ASN A 286 2.51 21.80 6.75
C ASN A 286 2.56 20.26 6.81
N ALA A 287 3.69 19.67 7.19
CA ALA A 287 3.78 18.23 7.41
C ALA A 287 2.85 17.78 8.55
N PHE A 288 2.80 18.53 9.64
CA PHE A 288 1.87 18.26 10.76
C PHE A 288 0.41 18.41 10.35
N ARG A 289 0.06 19.44 9.54
CA ARG A 289 -1.29 19.61 8.99
C ARG A 289 -1.72 18.41 8.14
N LEU A 290 -0.82 17.83 7.34
CA LEU A 290 -1.13 16.63 6.56
C LEU A 290 -1.45 15.43 7.44
N VAL A 291 -0.74 15.24 8.55
CA VAL A 291 -1.07 14.21 9.54
C VAL A 291 -2.48 14.41 10.07
N MET A 292 -2.83 15.64 10.48
CA MET A 292 -4.16 15.97 10.99
C MET A 292 -5.25 15.76 9.93
N GLN A 293 -5.03 16.20 8.70
CA GLN A 293 -5.94 15.99 7.58
C GLN A 293 -6.14 14.49 7.27
N SER A 294 -5.07 13.71 7.35
CA SER A 294 -5.15 12.25 7.15
C SER A 294 -6.00 11.57 8.23
N VAL A 295 -5.86 11.99 9.49
CA VAL A 295 -6.69 11.50 10.61
C VAL A 295 -8.16 11.90 10.40
N GLN A 296 -8.43 13.15 9.98
CA GLN A 296 -9.77 13.61 9.67
C GLN A 296 -10.41 12.83 8.50
N ASP A 297 -9.63 12.51 7.49
CA ASP A 297 -10.11 11.73 6.34
C ASP A 297 -10.44 10.29 6.77
N LEU A 298 -9.59 9.68 7.60
CA LEU A 298 -9.83 8.36 8.19
C LEU A 298 -11.02 8.36 9.16
N TRP A 299 -11.26 9.44 9.86
CA TRP A 299 -12.48 9.58 10.67
C TRP A 299 -13.73 9.63 9.80
N ARG A 300 -13.70 10.39 8.70
CA ARG A 300 -14.86 10.58 7.80
C ARG A 300 -15.16 9.37 6.93
N PHE A 301 -14.14 8.63 6.50
CA PHE A 301 -14.24 7.60 5.46
C PHE A 301 -13.52 6.30 5.82
N GLY A 302 -12.97 6.19 7.04
CA GLY A 302 -12.01 5.14 7.42
C GLY A 302 -12.59 3.76 7.65
N ASP A 303 -13.90 3.58 7.63
CA ASP A 303 -14.53 2.25 7.57
C ASP A 303 -14.85 1.90 6.11
N LEU A 304 -13.96 1.14 5.48
CA LEU A 304 -14.01 0.83 4.06
C LEU A 304 -14.83 -0.42 3.76
N TYR A 305 -15.85 -0.23 2.92
CA TYR A 305 -16.60 -1.29 2.23
C TYR A 305 -16.07 -1.44 0.80
N PHE A 306 -15.53 -2.61 0.49
CA PHE A 306 -14.84 -2.88 -0.77
C PHE A 306 -15.07 -4.32 -1.22
N ASN A 307 -15.50 -4.50 -2.48
CA ASN A 307 -15.66 -5.82 -3.08
C ASN A 307 -14.43 -6.17 -3.93
N TYR A 308 -13.54 -6.97 -3.36
CA TYR A 308 -12.30 -7.42 -3.99
C TYR A 308 -12.54 -8.25 -5.26
N ILE A 309 -13.50 -9.19 -5.22
CA ILE A 309 -13.74 -10.11 -6.34
C ILE A 309 -14.21 -9.35 -7.58
N ASP A 310 -15.09 -8.35 -7.42
CA ASP A 310 -15.58 -7.57 -8.56
C ASP A 310 -14.45 -6.79 -9.24
N VAL A 311 -13.50 -6.24 -8.48
CA VAL A 311 -12.33 -5.58 -9.07
C VAL A 311 -11.44 -6.58 -9.79
N HIS A 312 -11.21 -7.75 -9.19
CA HIS A 312 -10.43 -8.81 -9.81
C HIS A 312 -11.05 -9.28 -11.15
N GLU A 313 -12.38 -9.35 -11.22
CA GLU A 313 -13.12 -9.69 -12.44
C GLU A 313 -13.30 -8.48 -13.37
N GLN A 314 -12.64 -7.36 -13.15
CA GLN A 314 -12.72 -6.11 -13.91
C GLN A 314 -14.14 -5.52 -13.97
N ARG A 315 -14.97 -5.83 -12.99
CA ARG A 315 -16.29 -5.25 -12.82
C ARG A 315 -16.19 -3.92 -12.06
N GLN A 316 -17.20 -3.07 -12.21
CA GLN A 316 -17.31 -1.86 -11.42
C GLN A 316 -17.64 -2.24 -9.96
N ALA A 317 -16.59 -2.38 -9.14
CA ALA A 317 -16.73 -2.78 -7.76
C ALA A 317 -17.33 -1.67 -6.90
N TYR A 318 -18.09 -2.10 -5.91
CA TYR A 318 -18.49 -1.24 -4.82
C TYR A 318 -17.27 -0.83 -4.01
N TYR A 319 -17.07 0.46 -3.87
CA TYR A 319 -16.07 1.08 -3.02
C TYR A 319 -16.72 2.25 -2.29
N GLN A 320 -16.85 2.16 -0.99
CA GLN A 320 -17.40 3.22 -0.16
C GLN A 320 -16.69 3.28 1.18
N GLY A 321 -16.13 4.44 1.50
CA GLY A 321 -15.71 4.77 2.85
C GLY A 321 -16.88 5.41 3.60
N VAL A 322 -17.10 4.96 4.83
CA VAL A 322 -18.06 5.56 5.77
C VAL A 322 -17.34 6.01 7.03
N PRO A 323 -17.98 6.86 7.87
CA PRO A 323 -17.36 7.33 9.11
C PRO A 323 -16.89 6.19 10.01
N ASN A 324 -15.64 6.30 10.48
CA ASN A 324 -15.08 5.39 11.46
C ASN A 324 -15.09 6.06 12.84
N PRO A 325 -16.03 5.68 13.73
CA PRO A 325 -16.23 6.37 15.02
C PRO A 325 -15.07 6.15 16.01
N TYR A 326 -14.18 5.21 15.72
CA TYR A 326 -13.04 4.89 16.58
C TYR A 326 -11.83 5.79 16.32
N PHE A 327 -11.82 6.59 15.25
CA PHE A 327 -10.92 7.73 15.11
C PHE A 327 -11.48 8.92 15.89
N VAL A 328 -10.67 9.45 16.81
CA VAL A 328 -10.97 10.73 17.47
C VAL A 328 -10.09 11.77 16.80
N PRO A 329 -10.68 12.83 16.22
CA PRO A 329 -9.93 13.90 15.57
C PRO A 329 -9.08 14.71 16.56
#